data_4b8c132b9a8bfc2efbdd1ada29eee66f
#
_entry.id   4b8c132b9a8bfc2efbdd1ada29eee66f
#
_cell.length_a   1.000
_cell.length_b   1.000
_cell.length_c   1.000
_cell.angle_alpha   90.00
_cell.angle_beta   90.00
_cell.angle_gamma   90.00
#
_symmetry.space_group_name_H-M   'P 1'
#
loop_
_entity.id
_entity.type
_entity.pdbx_description
1 polymer ?
#
loop_
_entity_poly.entity_id
_entity_poly.type
_entity_poly.pdbx_seq_one_letter_code
_entity_poly.pdbx_strand_id
1 'polypeptide(L)'
;MEISRETKGAFDITIAPLANAWGFGFKKGAFPDSLMIDSLLQITDYEKVKLENGRVIKQDPRIMLSCSAVAKGYSVDVIAQLLDRKGIKNYMVDIGGEVVVKGVNPKNNLWRIGINKPIDDSLS
;
A
#
# COMPACT_ATOMS: atom_id res chain seq x y z
N MET A 1 -5.42 12.18 0.04
CA MET A 1 -6.68 12.77 -0.42
C MET A 1 -6.55 13.33 -1.84
N GLU A 2 -5.42 13.91 -2.22
CA GLU A 2 -5.16 14.34 -3.60
C GLU A 2 -5.20 13.14 -4.55
N ILE A 3 -4.40 12.11 -4.31
CA ILE A 3 -4.38 10.86 -5.10
C ILE A 3 -5.77 10.20 -5.18
N SER A 4 -6.51 10.16 -4.08
CA SER A 4 -7.87 9.59 -4.09
C SER A 4 -8.81 10.36 -5.01
N ARG A 5 -8.67 11.69 -5.07
CA ARG A 5 -9.45 12.54 -5.96
C ARG A 5 -9.04 12.36 -7.42
N GLU A 6 -7.74 12.36 -7.71
CA GLU A 6 -7.20 12.15 -9.07
C GLU A 6 -7.60 10.79 -9.64
N THR A 7 -7.60 9.76 -8.81
CA THR A 7 -8.00 8.40 -9.17
C THR A 7 -9.52 8.16 -9.07
N LYS A 8 -10.31 9.21 -8.76
CA LYS A 8 -11.78 9.13 -8.60
C LYS A 8 -12.20 8.03 -7.63
N GLY A 9 -11.46 7.87 -6.53
CA GLY A 9 -11.72 6.88 -5.49
C GLY A 9 -11.13 5.48 -5.76
N ALA A 10 -10.44 5.24 -6.88
CA ALA A 10 -9.77 3.97 -7.11
C ALA A 10 -8.66 3.70 -6.07
N PHE A 11 -8.04 4.74 -5.53
CA PHE A 11 -7.24 4.67 -4.31
C PHE A 11 -8.03 5.31 -3.17
N ASP A 12 -8.34 4.55 -2.12
CA ASP A 12 -9.01 5.04 -0.93
C ASP A 12 -8.31 4.55 0.35
N ILE A 13 -7.76 5.49 1.10
CA ILE A 13 -7.06 5.22 2.36
C ILE A 13 -8.01 4.68 3.45
N THR A 14 -9.33 4.85 3.31
CA THR A 14 -10.34 4.42 4.28
C THR A 14 -10.81 2.98 4.05
N ILE A 15 -10.23 2.25 3.10
CA ILE A 15 -10.60 0.88 2.70
C ILE A 15 -10.43 -0.18 3.82
N ALA A 16 -9.73 0.16 4.92
CA ALA A 16 -9.35 -0.81 5.95
C ALA A 16 -10.52 -1.65 6.52
N PRO A 17 -11.72 -1.11 6.79
CA PRO A 17 -12.83 -1.91 7.29
C PRO A 17 -13.25 -3.01 6.30
N LEU A 18 -13.33 -2.69 5.01
CA LEU A 18 -13.65 -3.67 3.97
C LEU A 18 -12.53 -4.69 3.79
N ALA A 19 -11.25 -4.25 3.71
CA ALA A 19 -10.11 -5.14 3.61
C ALA A 19 -10.06 -6.15 4.77
N ASN A 20 -10.35 -5.69 6.00
CA ASN A 20 -10.42 -6.56 7.18
C ASN A 20 -11.57 -7.58 7.08
N ALA A 21 -12.75 -7.17 6.62
CA ALA A 21 -13.91 -8.03 6.48
C ALA A 21 -13.66 -9.15 5.44
N TRP A 22 -12.97 -8.84 4.36
CA TRP A 22 -12.57 -9.81 3.33
C TRP A 22 -11.35 -10.68 3.72
N GLY A 23 -10.80 -10.52 4.92
CA GLY A 23 -9.70 -11.34 5.42
C GLY A 23 -8.30 -10.89 4.98
N PHE A 24 -8.18 -9.76 4.30
CA PHE A 24 -6.89 -9.15 3.93
C PHE A 24 -6.24 -8.34 5.06
N GLY A 25 -6.91 -8.25 6.23
CA GLY A 25 -6.43 -7.55 7.42
C GLY A 25 -5.98 -8.51 8.52
N PHE A 26 -5.99 -8.01 9.76
CA PHE A 26 -5.50 -8.74 10.93
C PHE A 26 -6.46 -9.80 11.48
N LYS A 27 -7.71 -9.82 11.02
CA LYS A 27 -8.72 -10.77 11.48
C LYS A 27 -9.12 -11.72 10.34
N LYS A 28 -9.04 -13.02 10.61
CA LYS A 28 -9.64 -14.05 9.76
C LYS A 28 -11.07 -14.30 10.26
N GLY A 29 -12.04 -14.25 9.38
CA GLY A 29 -13.46 -14.50 9.67
C GLY A 29 -14.18 -15.16 8.51
N ALA A 30 -15.47 -15.40 8.65
CA ALA A 30 -16.32 -15.76 7.53
C ALA A 30 -16.40 -14.57 6.55
N PHE A 31 -16.63 -14.85 5.27
CA PHE A 31 -16.83 -13.81 4.26
C PHE A 31 -18.02 -12.91 4.66
N PRO A 32 -17.91 -11.59 4.44
CA PRO A 32 -18.97 -10.66 4.78
C PRO A 32 -20.21 -10.90 3.92
N ASP A 33 -21.39 -10.81 4.51
CA ASP A 33 -22.65 -10.77 3.78
C ASP A 33 -22.92 -9.36 3.21
N SER A 34 -23.98 -9.25 2.40
CA SER A 34 -24.34 -7.99 1.73
C SER A 34 -24.65 -6.88 2.73
N LEU A 35 -25.32 -7.18 3.84
CA LEU A 35 -25.69 -6.17 4.85
C LEU A 35 -24.45 -5.62 5.55
N MET A 36 -23.48 -6.50 5.85
CA MET A 36 -22.21 -6.09 6.42
C MET A 36 -21.42 -5.23 5.42
N ILE A 37 -21.37 -5.61 4.16
CA ILE A 37 -20.69 -4.81 3.11
C ILE A 37 -21.33 -3.42 3.02
N ASP A 38 -22.65 -3.33 2.93
CA ASP A 38 -23.37 -2.05 2.85
C ASP A 38 -23.08 -1.16 4.07
N SER A 39 -23.05 -1.74 5.26
CA SER A 39 -22.69 -1.02 6.48
C SER A 39 -21.25 -0.51 6.46
N LEU A 40 -20.31 -1.30 5.96
CA LEU A 40 -18.89 -0.90 5.88
C LEU A 40 -18.65 0.16 4.79
N LEU A 41 -19.38 0.11 3.68
CA LEU A 41 -19.33 1.14 2.65
C LEU A 41 -19.73 2.52 3.16
N GLN A 42 -20.64 2.59 4.16
CA GLN A 42 -21.02 3.86 4.78
C GLN A 42 -19.88 4.56 5.50
N ILE A 43 -18.85 3.82 5.94
CA ILE A 43 -17.65 4.34 6.62
C ILE A 43 -16.39 4.26 5.77
N THR A 44 -16.52 3.90 4.49
CA THR A 44 -15.42 3.83 3.52
C THR A 44 -15.62 4.92 2.48
N ASP A 45 -14.92 6.03 2.65
CA ASP A 45 -15.00 7.17 1.74
C ASP A 45 -13.92 8.20 2.14
N TYR A 46 -12.97 8.44 1.26
CA TYR A 46 -11.88 9.39 1.50
C TYR A 46 -12.38 10.83 1.70
N GLU A 47 -13.57 11.19 1.20
CA GLU A 47 -14.14 12.53 1.38
C GLU A 47 -14.59 12.78 2.82
N LYS A 48 -14.84 11.70 3.59
CA LYS A 48 -15.19 11.77 5.02
C LYS A 48 -13.99 11.99 5.94
N VAL A 49 -12.81 12.16 5.37
CA VAL A 49 -11.56 12.38 6.13
C VAL A 49 -10.91 13.67 5.65
N LYS A 50 -10.43 14.48 6.59
CA LYS A 50 -9.72 15.72 6.30
C LYS A 50 -8.43 15.80 7.12
N LEU A 51 -7.47 16.54 6.61
CA LEU A 51 -6.27 16.93 7.35
C LEU A 51 -6.36 18.43 7.64
N GLU A 52 -6.53 18.80 8.88
CA GLU A 52 -6.64 20.19 9.33
C GLU A 52 -5.63 20.45 10.44
N ASN A 53 -4.78 21.46 10.29
CA ASN A 53 -3.76 21.85 11.27
C ASN A 53 -2.87 20.66 11.74
N GLY A 54 -2.51 19.76 10.82
CA GLY A 54 -1.71 18.56 11.13
C GLY A 54 -2.48 17.45 11.87
N ARG A 55 -3.79 17.58 11.99
CA ARG A 55 -4.67 16.57 12.63
C ARG A 55 -5.59 15.93 11.60
N VAL A 56 -5.76 14.62 11.73
CA VAL A 56 -6.74 13.88 10.94
C VAL A 56 -8.11 14.02 11.59
N ILE A 57 -9.05 14.59 10.84
CA ILE A 57 -10.46 14.73 11.25
C ILE A 57 -11.27 13.73 10.44
N LYS A 58 -12.05 12.91 11.13
CA LYS A 58 -12.95 11.91 10.55
C LYS A 58 -14.40 12.30 10.83
N GLN A 59 -15.27 12.19 9.84
CA GLN A 59 -16.71 12.44 10.02
C GLN A 59 -17.39 11.37 10.87
N ASP A 60 -16.85 10.14 10.84
CA ASP A 60 -17.31 9.01 11.66
C ASP A 60 -16.10 8.41 12.39
N PRO A 61 -16.16 8.22 13.71
CA PRO A 61 -15.05 7.65 14.48
C PRO A 61 -14.67 6.22 14.07
N ARG A 62 -15.60 5.47 13.45
CA ARG A 62 -15.38 4.10 12.97
C ARG A 62 -14.51 4.03 11.71
N ILE A 63 -14.34 5.14 10.98
CA ILE A 63 -13.45 5.18 9.81
C ILE A 63 -12.04 4.76 10.22
N MET A 64 -11.49 3.81 9.51
CA MET A 64 -10.13 3.33 9.72
C MET A 64 -9.27 3.67 8.49
N LEU A 65 -8.06 4.19 8.75
CA LEU A 65 -7.11 4.51 7.70
C LEU A 65 -6.10 3.37 7.51
N SER A 66 -5.78 3.06 6.27
CA SER A 66 -4.75 2.08 5.93
C SER A 66 -3.74 2.70 4.96
N CYS A 67 -2.48 2.64 5.35
CA CYS A 67 -1.35 3.01 4.49
C CYS A 67 -0.73 1.79 3.79
N SER A 68 -1.34 0.61 3.88
CA SER A 68 -0.76 -0.65 3.39
C SER A 68 -0.40 -0.61 1.91
N ALA A 69 -1.20 0.11 1.10
CA ALA A 69 -0.98 0.22 -0.34
C ALA A 69 0.28 1.04 -0.71
N VAL A 70 0.81 1.85 0.20
CA VAL A 70 1.96 2.75 -0.08
C VAL A 70 3.14 2.51 0.86
N ALA A 71 2.94 1.80 1.97
CA ALA A 71 3.94 1.70 3.02
C ALA A 71 5.22 0.99 2.58
N LYS A 72 5.11 -0.10 1.81
CA LYS A 72 6.28 -0.85 1.33
C LYS A 72 7.11 -0.04 0.33
N GLY A 73 6.46 0.55 -0.69
CA GLY A 73 7.12 1.41 -1.66
C GLY A 73 7.81 2.59 -0.99
N TYR A 74 7.13 3.26 -0.05
CA TYR A 74 7.74 4.32 0.73
C TYR A 74 8.95 3.85 1.55
N SER A 75 8.90 2.64 2.10
CA SER A 75 10.00 2.08 2.91
C SER A 75 11.27 1.89 2.09
N VAL A 76 11.17 1.35 0.86
CA VAL A 76 12.36 1.18 -0.01
C VAL A 76 12.95 2.53 -0.40
N ASP A 77 12.11 3.55 -0.65
CA ASP A 77 12.57 4.89 -0.97
C ASP A 77 13.30 5.54 0.20
N VAL A 78 12.82 5.39 1.43
CA VAL A 78 13.48 5.90 2.64
C VAL A 78 14.87 5.28 2.82
N ILE A 79 14.99 3.96 2.61
CA ILE A 79 16.29 3.28 2.69
C ILE A 79 17.20 3.73 1.54
N ALA A 80 16.71 3.85 0.32
CA ALA A 80 17.47 4.35 -0.81
C ALA A 80 18.03 5.75 -0.54
N GLN A 81 17.22 6.66 -0.02
CA GLN A 81 17.65 8.01 0.38
C GLN A 81 18.70 7.97 1.50
N LEU A 82 18.60 7.04 2.44
CA LEU A 82 19.62 6.86 3.47
C LEU A 82 20.97 6.44 2.86
N LEU A 83 20.95 5.47 1.94
CA LEU A 83 22.14 4.99 1.23
C LEU A 83 22.77 6.12 0.42
N ASP A 84 21.96 6.92 -0.26
CA ASP A 84 22.41 8.10 -1.01
C ASP A 84 23.09 9.13 -0.11
N ARG A 85 22.49 9.46 1.04
CA ARG A 85 23.11 10.37 2.02
C ARG A 85 24.43 9.86 2.57
N LYS A 86 24.61 8.54 2.63
CA LYS A 86 25.88 7.90 3.02
C LYS A 86 26.89 7.77 1.86
N GLY A 87 26.57 8.28 0.67
CA GLY A 87 27.44 8.29 -0.50
C GLY A 87 27.56 6.94 -1.20
N ILE A 88 26.71 5.96 -0.88
CA ILE A 88 26.68 4.65 -1.52
C ILE A 88 26.12 4.82 -2.93
N LYS A 89 26.89 4.40 -3.94
CA LYS A 89 26.56 4.60 -5.35
C LYS A 89 25.85 3.42 -6.01
N ASN A 90 26.05 2.22 -5.49
CA ASN A 90 25.55 0.97 -6.07
C ASN A 90 24.79 0.20 -4.99
N TYR A 91 23.50 0.00 -5.16
CA TYR A 91 22.68 -0.74 -4.21
C TYR A 91 21.41 -1.30 -4.86
N MET A 92 20.88 -2.31 -4.23
CA MET A 92 19.52 -2.82 -4.41
C MET A 92 18.89 -2.93 -3.04
N VAL A 93 17.69 -2.39 -2.89
CA VAL A 93 16.84 -2.53 -1.71
C VAL A 93 15.58 -3.27 -2.13
N ASP A 94 15.28 -4.35 -1.45
CA ASP A 94 14.07 -5.16 -1.67
C ASP A 94 13.35 -5.32 -0.32
N ILE A 95 12.08 -4.91 -0.27
CA ILE A 95 11.21 -5.07 0.91
C ILE A 95 9.92 -5.74 0.46
N GLY A 96 9.86 -7.05 0.59
CA GLY A 96 8.66 -7.81 0.27
C GLY A 96 8.20 -7.68 -1.19
N GLY A 97 9.16 -7.59 -2.12
CA GLY A 97 8.92 -7.47 -3.55
C GLY A 97 8.86 -6.05 -4.10
N GLU A 98 8.83 -5.03 -3.24
CA GLU A 98 9.03 -3.63 -3.66
C GLU A 98 10.52 -3.37 -3.78
N VAL A 99 11.00 -2.95 -4.95
CA VAL A 99 12.44 -2.88 -5.25
C VAL A 99 12.83 -1.51 -5.75
N VAL A 100 13.92 -0.98 -5.20
CA VAL A 100 14.64 0.17 -5.77
C VAL A 100 16.09 -0.18 -6.00
N VAL A 101 16.63 0.22 -7.13
CA VAL A 101 18.03 -0.05 -7.52
C VAL A 101 18.72 1.23 -7.96
N LYS A 102 20.04 1.28 -7.73
CA LYS A 102 20.89 2.35 -8.22
C LYS A 102 22.26 1.81 -8.63
N GLY A 103 22.84 2.40 -9.67
CA GLY A 103 24.16 2.05 -10.16
C GLY A 103 24.23 0.64 -10.76
N VAL A 104 25.27 -0.11 -10.43
CA VAL A 104 25.57 -1.42 -11.01
C VAL A 104 25.62 -2.52 -9.93
N ASN A 105 25.41 -3.75 -10.34
CA ASN A 105 25.51 -4.92 -9.48
C ASN A 105 26.99 -5.29 -9.20
N PRO A 106 27.28 -6.25 -8.30
CA PRO A 106 28.66 -6.65 -7.97
C PRO A 106 29.48 -7.16 -9.16
N LYS A 107 28.84 -7.53 -10.27
CA LYS A 107 29.51 -7.92 -11.53
C LYS A 107 29.70 -6.76 -12.50
N ASN A 108 29.50 -5.52 -12.04
CA ASN A 108 29.60 -4.29 -12.83
C ASN A 108 28.61 -4.22 -14.01
N ASN A 109 27.46 -4.90 -13.91
CA ASN A 109 26.38 -4.86 -14.89
C ASN A 109 25.18 -4.09 -14.33
N LEU A 110 24.28 -3.65 -15.21
CA LEU A 110 22.98 -3.12 -14.79
C LEU A 110 22.20 -4.17 -13.98
N TRP A 111 21.46 -3.70 -13.00
CA TRP A 111 20.54 -4.54 -12.25
C TRP A 111 19.48 -5.14 -13.16
N ARG A 112 19.12 -6.39 -12.92
CA ARG A 112 18.03 -7.08 -13.60
C ARG A 112 17.06 -7.59 -12.55
N ILE A 113 15.83 -7.09 -12.58
CA ILE A 113 14.77 -7.46 -11.66
C ILE A 113 13.79 -8.37 -12.40
N GLY A 114 13.59 -9.58 -11.86
CA GLY A 114 12.61 -10.51 -12.38
C GLY A 114 11.21 -10.15 -11.86
N ILE A 115 10.24 -10.14 -12.75
CA ILE A 115 8.82 -10.06 -12.37
C ILE A 115 8.22 -11.43 -12.59
N ASN A 116 7.71 -12.04 -11.52
CA ASN A 116 7.03 -13.33 -11.60
C ASN A 116 5.78 -13.20 -12.46
N LYS A 117 5.63 -14.08 -13.45
CA LYS A 117 4.34 -14.22 -14.13
C LYS A 117 3.36 -14.87 -13.15
N PRO A 118 2.14 -14.39 -13.03
CA PRO A 118 1.09 -15.13 -12.34
C PRO A 118 0.85 -16.43 -13.12
N ILE A 119 1.34 -17.54 -12.57
CA ILE A 119 1.05 -18.88 -13.09
C ILE A 119 -0.13 -19.37 -12.28
N ASP A 120 -1.21 -19.67 -12.97
CA ASP A 120 -2.37 -20.33 -12.37
C ASP A 120 -2.04 -21.83 -12.29
N ASP A 121 -1.48 -22.28 -11.15
CA ASP A 121 -1.14 -23.68 -10.90
C ASP A 121 -2.38 -24.57 -10.72
N SER A 122 -3.59 -24.02 -10.90
CA SER A 122 -4.85 -24.77 -10.78
C SER A 122 -5.19 -25.62 -12.01
N LEU A 123 -4.33 -25.66 -13.04
CA LEU A 123 -4.53 -26.40 -14.30
C LEU A 123 -3.45 -27.45 -14.61
N SER A 124 -2.70 -27.92 -13.58
CA SER A 124 -1.76 -29.06 -13.71
C SER A 124 -2.27 -30.28 -12.98
#